data_82bdee16e4ebaae0c222525bdd46697b
#
_entry.id   82bdee16e4ebaae0c222525bdd46697b
#
_cell.length_a   1.000
_cell.length_b   1.000
_cell.length_c   1.000
_cell.angle_alpha   90.00
_cell.angle_beta   90.00
_cell.angle_gamma   90.00
#
_symmetry.space_group_name_H-M   'P 1'
#
loop_
_entity.id
_entity.type
_entity.pdbx_description
1 polymer ?
#
loop_
_entity_poly.entity_id
_entity_poly.type
_entity_poly.pdbx_seq_one_letter_code
_entity_poly.pdbx_strand_id
1 'polypeptide(L)'
;MKNKHVISKDGKTVYIQLHHKHLGILETKIDIDDFPVVNQFNTTWNIGYKNGHIDGVKTKVQQNGIRKQIWLHRLIMNPNNKKVVDHVNGDTLNNKSYNLRIVSSNQNATNLSSYSKNKSGYTNIYYEKGKYGVRIKNKRYGIYDTIDEALRVSPNGSLKINGAGIS
;
A
#
# COMPACT_ATOMS: atom_id res chain seq x y z
N MET A 1 -8.19 9.76 16.84
CA MET A 1 -7.93 8.29 16.80
C MET A 1 -7.22 7.83 18.06
N LYS A 2 -7.24 6.51 18.32
CA LYS A 2 -6.63 5.89 19.51
C LYS A 2 -5.22 5.33 19.28
N ASN A 3 -4.78 5.23 18.03
CA ASN A 3 -3.44 4.72 17.69
C ASN A 3 -2.34 5.69 18.12
N LYS A 4 -1.22 5.14 18.61
CA LYS A 4 0.02 5.89 18.73
C LYS A 4 0.48 6.36 17.35
N HIS A 5 1.02 7.56 17.27
CA HIS A 5 1.52 8.13 16.02
C HIS A 5 2.69 9.06 16.29
N VAL A 6 3.51 9.24 15.28
CA VAL A 6 4.69 10.11 15.30
C VAL A 6 4.72 10.91 14.01
N ILE A 7 5.07 12.19 14.11
CA ILE A 7 5.31 13.05 12.96
C ILE A 7 6.80 12.97 12.60
N SER A 8 7.12 12.85 11.32
CA SER A 8 8.49 12.87 10.82
C SER A 8 9.21 14.17 11.17
N LYS A 9 10.54 14.14 11.22
CA LYS A 9 11.35 15.32 11.56
C LYS A 9 11.13 16.52 10.61
N ASP A 10 10.82 16.25 9.36
CA ASP A 10 10.52 17.26 8.34
C ASP A 10 9.07 17.78 8.39
N GLY A 11 8.26 17.29 9.34
CA GLY A 11 6.87 17.69 9.54
C GLY A 11 5.88 17.24 8.44
N LYS A 12 6.32 16.43 7.46
CA LYS A 12 5.51 16.13 6.25
C LYS A 12 4.81 14.78 6.27
N THR A 13 5.18 13.89 7.18
CA THR A 13 4.66 12.53 7.24
C THR A 13 4.19 12.19 8.65
N VAL A 14 3.04 11.54 8.76
CA VAL A 14 2.57 10.92 10.00
C VAL A 14 2.67 9.42 9.88
N TYR A 15 3.36 8.79 10.81
CA TYR A 15 3.43 7.34 10.99
C TYR A 15 2.44 6.94 12.07
N ILE A 16 1.52 6.03 11.75
CA ILE A 16 0.48 5.56 12.67
C ILE A 16 0.76 4.09 12.97
N GLN A 17 0.94 3.76 14.26
CA GLN A 17 1.19 2.38 14.70
C GLN A 17 -0.07 1.53 14.63
N LEU A 18 0.06 0.36 14.04
CA LEU A 18 -0.98 -0.64 13.87
C LEU A 18 -0.55 -1.94 14.57
N HIS A 19 -1.45 -2.53 15.34
CA HIS A 19 -1.20 -3.81 16.00
C HIS A 19 -1.88 -4.93 15.24
N HIS A 20 -1.13 -5.99 14.93
CA HIS A 20 -1.69 -7.19 14.32
C HIS A 20 -1.28 -8.44 15.12
N LYS A 21 -2.24 -9.34 15.34
CA LYS A 21 -2.06 -10.53 16.21
C LYS A 21 -0.83 -11.38 15.86
N HIS A 22 -0.55 -11.55 14.57
CA HIS A 22 0.54 -12.42 14.09
C HIS A 22 1.75 -11.68 13.52
N LEU A 23 1.56 -10.43 13.08
CA LEU A 23 2.63 -9.64 12.45
C LEU A 23 3.29 -8.64 13.40
N GLY A 24 2.78 -8.54 14.64
CA GLY A 24 3.29 -7.60 15.62
C GLY A 24 2.86 -6.16 15.34
N ILE A 25 3.77 -5.22 15.57
CA ILE A 25 3.56 -3.79 15.35
C ILE A 25 4.04 -3.45 13.95
N LEU A 26 3.14 -2.89 13.15
CA LEU A 26 3.43 -2.31 11.83
C LEU A 26 3.08 -0.83 11.84
N GLU A 27 3.51 -0.11 10.82
CA GLU A 27 3.22 1.30 10.67
C GLU A 27 2.60 1.58 9.29
N THR A 28 1.59 2.45 9.27
CA THR A 28 1.12 3.08 8.04
C THR A 28 1.56 4.53 8.02
N LYS A 29 1.82 5.06 6.84
CA LYS A 29 2.22 6.45 6.66
C LYS A 29 1.22 7.20 5.79
N ILE A 30 0.95 8.46 6.20
CA ILE A 30 0.07 9.41 5.51
C ILE A 30 0.78 10.76 5.37
N ASP A 31 0.28 11.63 4.51
CA ASP A 31 0.69 13.02 4.49
C ASP A 31 0.16 13.77 5.71
N ILE A 32 0.91 14.78 6.19
CA ILE A 32 0.51 15.58 7.35
C ILE A 32 -0.83 16.28 7.12
N ASP A 33 -1.11 16.70 5.89
CA ASP A 33 -2.34 17.39 5.52
C ASP A 33 -3.58 16.49 5.64
N ASP A 34 -3.42 15.17 5.54
CA ASP A 34 -4.49 14.19 5.73
C ASP A 34 -4.74 13.84 7.21
N PHE A 35 -3.83 14.23 8.11
CA PHE A 35 -3.92 13.84 9.50
C PHE A 35 -5.20 14.31 10.19
N PRO A 36 -5.71 15.55 10.00
CA PRO A 36 -6.96 16.00 10.63
C PRO A 36 -8.15 15.11 10.27
N VAL A 37 -8.31 14.72 9.00
CA VAL A 37 -9.43 13.89 8.55
C VAL A 37 -9.29 12.45 9.05
N VAL A 38 -8.07 11.94 9.20
CA VAL A 38 -7.81 10.60 9.74
C VAL A 38 -8.00 10.55 11.26
N ASN A 39 -7.64 11.63 11.96
CA ASN A 39 -7.70 11.73 13.41
C ASN A 39 -9.09 12.07 13.97
N GLN A 40 -10.03 12.52 13.13
CA GLN A 40 -11.38 12.93 13.57
C GLN A 40 -12.19 11.83 14.27
N PHE A 41 -11.89 10.55 13.98
CA PHE A 41 -12.62 9.43 14.56
C PHE A 41 -11.99 8.98 15.89
N ASN A 42 -12.81 8.91 16.95
CA ASN A 42 -12.39 8.33 18.24
C ASN A 42 -12.39 6.79 18.18
N THR A 43 -11.58 6.22 17.29
CA THR A 43 -11.52 4.79 17.02
C THR A 43 -10.08 4.35 16.76
N THR A 44 -9.87 3.04 16.67
CA THR A 44 -8.57 2.42 16.35
C THR A 44 -8.53 2.03 14.87
N TRP A 45 -7.50 2.45 14.17
CA TRP A 45 -7.15 1.95 12.85
C TRP A 45 -6.47 0.58 12.98
N ASN A 46 -6.88 -0.34 12.15
CA ASN A 46 -6.43 -1.74 12.18
C ASN A 46 -5.97 -2.17 10.79
N ILE A 47 -5.12 -3.18 10.76
CA ILE A 47 -4.70 -3.83 9.52
C ILE A 47 -5.89 -4.63 8.98
N GLY A 48 -6.23 -4.42 7.71
CA GLY A 48 -7.02 -5.35 6.94
C GLY A 48 -6.13 -6.51 6.51
N TYR A 49 -6.58 -7.74 6.80
CA TYR A 49 -5.83 -8.94 6.46
C TYR A 49 -6.76 -9.95 5.82
N LYS A 50 -6.40 -10.46 4.64
CA LYS A 50 -7.22 -11.40 3.88
C LYS A 50 -6.32 -12.33 3.05
N ASN A 51 -6.60 -13.63 3.08
CA ASN A 51 -5.89 -14.64 2.29
C ASN A 51 -4.36 -14.59 2.43
N GLY A 52 -3.84 -14.37 3.64
CA GLY A 52 -2.40 -14.31 3.87
C GLY A 52 -1.74 -12.95 3.59
N HIS A 53 -2.51 -11.93 3.15
CA HIS A 53 -1.96 -10.65 2.74
C HIS A 53 -2.61 -9.46 3.47
N ILE A 54 -1.85 -8.38 3.62
CA ILE A 54 -2.36 -7.09 4.10
C ILE A 54 -3.10 -6.44 2.92
N ASP A 55 -4.42 -6.23 3.08
CA ASP A 55 -5.27 -5.61 2.07
C ASP A 55 -5.51 -4.11 2.31
N GLY A 56 -4.92 -3.56 3.36
CA GLY A 56 -4.94 -2.13 3.68
C GLY A 56 -5.15 -1.84 5.16
N VAL A 57 -5.46 -0.58 5.45
CA VAL A 57 -5.75 -0.07 6.79
C VAL A 57 -7.20 0.34 6.88
N LYS A 58 -7.90 -0.10 7.93
CA LYS A 58 -9.33 0.11 8.11
C LYS A 58 -9.72 0.38 9.56
N THR A 59 -10.86 1.02 9.73
CA THR A 59 -11.51 1.18 11.03
C THR A 59 -13.02 0.91 10.93
N LYS A 60 -13.68 0.78 12.08
CA LYS A 60 -15.14 0.72 12.16
C LYS A 60 -15.62 1.90 12.98
N VAL A 61 -16.54 2.66 12.42
CA VAL A 61 -17.21 3.78 13.10
C VAL A 61 -18.69 3.48 13.26
N GLN A 62 -19.30 4.05 14.28
CA GLN A 62 -20.75 4.03 14.47
C GLN A 62 -21.31 5.37 14.04
N GLN A 63 -22.20 5.37 13.08
CA GLN A 63 -22.86 6.56 12.57
C GLN A 63 -24.35 6.29 12.47
N ASN A 64 -25.18 7.10 13.15
CA ASN A 64 -26.63 6.94 13.19
C ASN A 64 -27.09 5.49 13.56
N GLY A 65 -26.46 4.89 14.56
CA GLY A 65 -26.76 3.52 14.97
C GLY A 65 -26.19 2.41 14.05
N ILE A 66 -25.66 2.77 12.89
CA ILE A 66 -25.13 1.80 11.90
C ILE A 66 -23.60 1.71 12.03
N ARG A 67 -23.10 0.48 12.11
CA ARG A 67 -21.66 0.21 12.12
C ARG A 67 -21.13 0.18 10.69
N LYS A 68 -20.28 1.14 10.33
CA LYS A 68 -19.69 1.28 9.00
C LYS A 68 -18.18 1.04 9.04
N GLN A 69 -17.67 0.23 8.09
CA GLN A 69 -16.23 0.08 7.89
C GLN A 69 -15.71 1.18 6.96
N ILE A 70 -14.61 1.80 7.34
CA ILE A 70 -13.93 2.84 6.57
C ILE A 70 -12.51 2.36 6.26
N TRP A 71 -12.11 2.43 5.00
CA TRP A 71 -10.75 2.21 4.55
C TRP A 71 -9.97 3.51 4.54
N LEU A 72 -8.72 3.51 5.04
CA LEU A 72 -7.88 4.70 5.19
C LEU A 72 -7.63 5.40 3.83
N HIS A 73 -7.17 4.64 2.82
CA HIS A 73 -6.96 5.16 1.47
C HIS A 73 -8.23 5.74 0.83
N ARG A 74 -9.40 5.17 1.13
CA ARG A 74 -10.67 5.71 0.63
C ARG A 74 -11.11 6.97 1.36
N LEU A 75 -10.81 7.07 2.65
CA LEU A 75 -11.08 8.28 3.42
C LEU A 75 -10.24 9.46 2.90
N ILE A 76 -8.94 9.24 2.66
CA ILE A 76 -8.01 10.25 2.15
C ILE A 76 -8.43 10.70 0.73
N MET A 77 -8.61 9.76 -0.19
CA MET A 77 -8.87 10.08 -1.60
C MET A 77 -10.32 10.44 -1.91
N ASN A 78 -11.24 10.15 -1.00
CA ASN A 78 -12.68 10.43 -1.12
C ASN A 78 -13.27 10.13 -2.53
N PRO A 79 -13.07 8.92 -3.09
CA PRO A 79 -13.55 8.60 -4.42
C PRO A 79 -15.08 8.49 -4.44
N ASN A 80 -15.70 8.77 -5.57
CA ASN A 80 -17.12 8.43 -5.75
C ASN A 80 -17.35 6.90 -5.67
N ASN A 81 -18.61 6.47 -5.45
CA ASN A 81 -18.96 5.08 -5.15
C ASN A 81 -18.60 4.07 -6.25
N LYS A 82 -18.40 4.51 -7.49
CA LYS A 82 -18.09 3.64 -8.65
C LYS A 82 -16.58 3.49 -8.89
N LYS A 83 -15.75 4.20 -8.13
CA LYS A 83 -14.30 4.19 -8.27
C LYS A 83 -13.61 3.45 -7.13
N VAL A 84 -12.45 2.90 -7.43
CA VAL A 84 -11.57 2.20 -6.48
C VAL A 84 -10.33 3.06 -6.25
N VAL A 85 -9.78 3.03 -5.05
CA VAL A 85 -8.47 3.59 -4.77
C VAL A 85 -7.46 2.45 -4.80
N ASP A 86 -6.42 2.62 -5.59
CA ASP A 86 -5.32 1.67 -5.79
C ASP A 86 -4.01 2.27 -5.28
N HIS A 87 -3.14 1.43 -4.71
CA HIS A 87 -1.80 1.80 -4.30
C HIS A 87 -0.84 1.61 -5.46
N VAL A 88 -0.27 2.69 -5.97
CA VAL A 88 0.56 2.73 -7.19
C VAL A 88 1.74 1.75 -7.14
N ASN A 89 2.34 1.58 -5.98
CA ASN A 89 3.48 0.69 -5.75
C ASN A 89 3.10 -0.67 -5.13
N GLY A 90 1.81 -0.91 -4.86
CA GLY A 90 1.31 -2.13 -4.20
C GLY A 90 1.51 -2.17 -2.67
N ASP A 91 2.18 -1.19 -2.06
CA ASP A 91 2.32 -1.10 -0.60
C ASP A 91 1.06 -0.50 0.01
N THR A 92 0.21 -1.35 0.57
CA THR A 92 -1.09 -0.98 1.16
C THR A 92 -0.97 -0.26 2.51
N LEU A 93 0.24 -0.19 3.07
CA LEU A 93 0.55 0.60 4.28
C LEU A 93 1.08 2.00 3.94
N ASN A 94 1.42 2.28 2.68
CA ASN A 94 1.83 3.60 2.22
C ASN A 94 0.63 4.38 1.67
N ASN A 95 -0.05 5.10 2.55
CA ASN A 95 -1.26 5.87 2.24
C ASN A 95 -0.97 7.36 1.95
N LYS A 96 0.24 7.69 1.48
CA LYS A 96 0.58 9.05 1.01
C LYS A 96 -0.06 9.32 -0.36
N SER A 97 -0.46 10.54 -0.61
CA SER A 97 -1.16 10.97 -1.83
C SER A 97 -0.44 10.60 -3.12
N TYR A 98 0.88 10.69 -3.16
CA TYR A 98 1.67 10.30 -4.34
C TYR A 98 1.57 8.80 -4.68
N ASN A 99 1.23 7.96 -3.71
CA ASN A 99 1.10 6.51 -3.86
C ASN A 99 -0.35 6.05 -4.10
N LEU A 100 -1.32 6.94 -3.98
CA LEU A 100 -2.72 6.64 -4.16
C LEU A 100 -3.23 7.16 -5.52
N ARG A 101 -4.09 6.39 -6.17
CA ARG A 101 -4.77 6.80 -7.40
C ARG A 101 -6.19 6.29 -7.42
N ILE A 102 -7.07 7.07 -8.04
CA ILE A 102 -8.46 6.68 -8.26
C ILE A 102 -8.55 6.02 -9.64
N VAL A 103 -9.02 4.77 -9.68
CA VAL A 103 -9.13 3.95 -10.91
C VAL A 103 -10.52 3.34 -11.05
N SER A 104 -10.85 2.86 -12.24
CA SER A 104 -12.03 2.03 -12.43
C SER A 104 -11.80 0.61 -11.89
N SER A 105 -12.87 -0.12 -11.59
CA SER A 105 -12.77 -1.50 -11.12
C SER A 105 -12.03 -2.40 -12.12
N ASN A 106 -12.24 -2.20 -13.43
CA ASN A 106 -11.56 -2.97 -14.48
C ASN A 106 -10.04 -2.70 -14.50
N GLN A 107 -9.63 -1.44 -14.39
CA GLN A 107 -8.20 -1.06 -14.30
C GLN A 107 -7.54 -1.67 -13.07
N ASN A 108 -8.24 -1.68 -11.93
CA ASN A 108 -7.72 -2.29 -10.71
C ASN A 108 -7.54 -3.80 -10.85
N ALA A 109 -8.50 -4.50 -11.44
CA ALA A 109 -8.41 -5.95 -11.68
C ALA A 109 -7.20 -6.31 -12.57
N THR A 110 -6.93 -5.52 -13.61
CA THR A 110 -5.75 -5.70 -14.47
C THR A 110 -4.44 -5.52 -13.70
N ASN A 111 -4.37 -4.53 -12.81
CA ASN A 111 -3.19 -4.30 -11.97
C ASN A 111 -2.95 -5.49 -11.02
N LEU A 112 -3.98 -5.94 -10.31
CA LEU A 112 -3.88 -7.08 -9.38
C LEU A 112 -3.39 -8.35 -10.07
N SER A 113 -3.84 -8.64 -11.29
CA SER A 113 -3.38 -9.81 -12.06
C SER A 113 -1.89 -9.72 -12.42
N SER A 114 -1.36 -8.53 -12.60
CA SER A 114 0.06 -8.30 -12.87
C SER A 114 0.92 -8.50 -11.63
N TYR A 115 0.44 -8.11 -10.45
CA TYR A 115 1.16 -8.30 -9.17
C TYR A 115 1.22 -9.78 -8.75
N SER A 116 0.13 -10.53 -8.91
CA SER A 116 0.05 -11.94 -8.48
C SER A 116 0.98 -12.87 -9.26
N LYS A 117 1.42 -12.48 -10.46
CA LYS A 117 2.34 -13.25 -11.32
C LYS A 117 3.82 -12.89 -11.14
N ASN A 118 4.13 -11.92 -10.29
CA ASN A 118 5.48 -11.42 -10.15
C ASN A 118 6.31 -12.25 -9.17
N LYS A 119 7.10 -13.19 -9.71
CA LYS A 119 7.99 -14.07 -8.94
C LYS A 119 9.20 -13.36 -8.31
N SER A 120 9.51 -12.11 -8.68
CA SER A 120 10.65 -11.38 -8.11
C SER A 120 10.42 -10.93 -6.67
N GLY A 121 9.17 -10.83 -6.22
CA GLY A 121 8.79 -10.28 -4.92
C GLY A 121 8.91 -8.75 -4.82
N TYR A 122 9.16 -8.03 -5.91
CA TYR A 122 9.30 -6.57 -5.94
C TYR A 122 8.48 -5.92 -7.04
N THR A 123 7.93 -4.74 -6.77
CA THR A 123 7.24 -3.94 -7.81
C THR A 123 8.23 -3.51 -8.89
N ASN A 124 7.77 -3.44 -10.13
CA ASN A 124 8.57 -3.02 -11.29
C ASN A 124 9.74 -3.95 -11.66
N ILE A 125 9.98 -5.02 -10.91
CA ILE A 125 10.98 -6.04 -11.22
C ILE A 125 10.25 -7.34 -11.54
N TYR A 126 10.57 -7.98 -12.65
CA TYR A 126 10.07 -9.30 -13.01
C TYR A 126 11.23 -10.30 -13.10
N TYR A 127 10.94 -11.56 -12.81
CA TYR A 127 11.91 -12.66 -12.91
C TYR A 127 11.52 -13.56 -14.07
N GLU A 128 12.44 -13.75 -15.02
CA GLU A 128 12.25 -14.59 -16.18
C GLU A 128 13.57 -15.24 -16.60
N LYS A 129 13.56 -16.56 -16.81
CA LYS A 129 14.70 -17.34 -17.31
C LYS A 129 16.01 -17.11 -16.54
N GLY A 130 15.93 -17.04 -15.21
CA GLY A 130 17.10 -16.87 -14.34
C GLY A 130 17.59 -15.44 -14.16
N LYS A 131 16.91 -14.43 -14.74
CA LYS A 131 17.33 -13.03 -14.70
C LYS A 131 16.22 -12.11 -14.17
N TYR A 132 16.60 -10.93 -13.71
CA TYR A 132 15.71 -9.89 -13.18
C TYR A 132 15.61 -8.72 -14.16
N GLY A 133 14.43 -8.49 -14.70
CA GLY A 133 14.17 -7.35 -15.57
C GLY A 133 13.48 -6.21 -14.84
N VAL A 134 13.84 -4.96 -15.13
CA VAL A 134 13.18 -3.78 -14.62
C VAL A 134 12.28 -3.17 -15.68
N ARG A 135 10.97 -3.02 -15.36
CA ARG A 135 9.96 -2.41 -16.24
C ARG A 135 9.06 -1.47 -15.44
N ILE A 136 8.97 -0.22 -15.90
CA ILE A 136 8.15 0.81 -15.27
C ILE A 136 7.27 1.44 -16.35
N LYS A 137 5.94 1.43 -16.15
CA LYS A 137 4.97 2.00 -17.11
C LYS A 137 5.27 1.58 -18.57
N ASN A 138 5.47 0.28 -18.82
CA ASN A 138 5.82 -0.29 -20.12
C ASN A 138 7.20 0.06 -20.70
N LYS A 139 8.01 0.87 -20.03
CA LYS A 139 9.40 1.14 -20.42
C LYS A 139 10.34 0.15 -19.74
N ARG A 140 11.20 -0.52 -20.52
CA ARG A 140 12.26 -1.38 -20.00
C ARG A 140 13.48 -0.54 -19.60
N TYR A 141 14.07 -0.88 -18.43
CA TYR A 141 15.27 -0.24 -17.88
C TYR A 141 16.49 -1.15 -17.86
N GLY A 142 16.31 -2.42 -18.21
CA GLY A 142 17.38 -3.40 -18.32
C GLY A 142 17.00 -4.79 -17.82
N ILE A 143 17.93 -5.73 -17.98
CA ILE A 143 17.89 -7.10 -17.45
C ILE A 143 19.20 -7.32 -16.69
N TYR A 144 19.13 -7.92 -15.50
CA TYR A 144 20.22 -8.05 -14.54
C TYR A 144 20.31 -9.48 -14.05
N ASP A 145 21.51 -9.90 -13.66
CA ASP A 145 21.74 -11.25 -13.16
C ASP A 145 21.29 -11.42 -11.72
N THR A 146 21.30 -10.33 -10.93
CA THR A 146 20.92 -10.33 -9.53
C THR A 146 19.76 -9.37 -9.24
N ILE A 147 19.00 -9.69 -8.17
CA ILE A 147 17.93 -8.83 -7.69
C ILE A 147 18.48 -7.49 -7.19
N ASP A 148 19.66 -7.47 -6.59
CA ASP A 148 20.28 -6.26 -6.03
C ASP A 148 20.66 -5.26 -7.14
N GLU A 149 21.17 -5.74 -8.27
CA GLU A 149 21.42 -4.89 -9.44
C GLU A 149 20.12 -4.28 -9.99
N ALA A 150 19.07 -5.09 -10.11
CA ALA A 150 17.77 -4.63 -10.56
C ALA A 150 17.16 -3.58 -9.61
N LEU A 151 17.34 -3.74 -8.29
CA LEU A 151 16.89 -2.80 -7.27
C LEU A 151 17.61 -1.45 -7.35
N ARG A 152 18.91 -1.43 -7.64
CA ARG A 152 19.70 -0.19 -7.79
C ARG A 152 19.26 0.67 -8.96
N VAL A 153 18.78 0.05 -10.03
CA VAL A 153 18.35 0.75 -11.25
C VAL A 153 16.87 1.12 -11.23
N SER A 154 16.09 0.48 -10.38
CA SER A 154 14.67 0.80 -10.25
C SER A 154 14.49 2.17 -9.58
N PRO A 155 13.97 3.21 -10.28
CA PRO A 155 13.71 4.52 -9.71
C PRO A 155 12.77 4.40 -8.49
N ASN A 156 13.14 5.03 -7.38
CA ASN A 156 12.41 5.06 -6.10
C ASN A 156 12.40 3.76 -5.28
N GLY A 157 13.40 2.88 -5.50
CA GLY A 157 13.48 1.61 -4.77
C GLY A 157 12.26 0.73 -5.01
N SER A 158 12.41 -0.38 -5.69
CA SER A 158 11.32 -1.34 -5.83
C SER A 158 10.92 -1.85 -4.45
N LEU A 159 9.67 -1.67 -4.06
CA LEU A 159 9.18 -2.13 -2.78
C LEU A 159 8.97 -3.64 -2.81
N LYS A 160 9.39 -4.31 -1.75
CA LYS A 160 9.15 -5.73 -1.56
C LYS A 160 7.64 -5.99 -1.54
N ILE A 161 7.17 -6.89 -2.38
CA ILE A 161 5.78 -7.33 -2.38
C ILE A 161 5.66 -8.31 -1.20
N ASN A 162 4.98 -7.90 -0.13
CA ASN A 162 4.74 -8.78 1.00
C ASN A 162 3.87 -9.96 0.54
N GLY A 163 4.41 -11.17 0.58
CA GLY A 163 3.69 -12.40 0.27
C GLY A 163 4.30 -13.30 -0.82
N ALA A 164 5.39 -12.91 -1.48
CA ALA A 164 6.16 -13.86 -2.27
C ALA A 164 7.00 -14.73 -1.33
N GLY A 165 6.41 -15.81 -0.83
CA GLY A 165 7.16 -16.86 -0.19
C GLY A 165 8.12 -17.47 -1.20
N ILE A 166 9.40 -17.40 -0.89
CA ILE A 166 10.41 -18.22 -1.55
C ILE A 166 10.23 -19.62 -0.97
N SER A 167 9.72 -20.55 -1.74
CA SER A 167 9.89 -21.99 -1.53
C SER A 167 11.13 -22.47 -2.26
#